data_e9a6dc0d0cf744c6e589493f2ab18754
#
_entry.id   e9a6dc0d0cf744c6e589493f2ab18754
#
_cell.length_a   1.000
_cell.length_b   1.000
_cell.length_c   1.000
_cell.angle_alpha   90.00
_cell.angle_beta   90.00
_cell.angle_gamma   90.00
#
_symmetry.space_group_name_H-M   'P 1'
#
loop_
_entity.id
_entity.type
_entity.pdbx_description
1 polymer ?
#
loop_
_entity_poly.entity_id
_entity_poly.type
_entity_poly.pdbx_seq_one_letter_code
_entity_poly.pdbx_strand_id
1 'polypeptide(L)'
;MGWWQRFKRADGVKQMTPSYIRTMLMRGTAHWSAFDFVAFVTEGYSRNPTVYACIAAKAQAASDLPIILTDAQGQPIEKHPLLDMIKQPNIYQSWSSLMTELISNYCIAGDAPMLKIAAGRKVELISLRPDQLIIETYDRASGLPSVMRYSSTDANQATVSRQYDAKEVLIWHEYNPLDRWR
;
A
#
# COMPACT_ATOMS: atom_id res chain seq x y z
N MET A 1 -28.38 1.38 65.11
CA MET A 1 -28.35 2.44 64.10
C MET A 1 -27.24 2.12 63.09
N GLY A 2 -27.52 1.84 62.04
CA GLY A 2 -27.35 1.35 60.72
C GLY A 2 -25.93 1.52 60.14
N TRP A 3 -25.21 0.40 60.06
CA TRP A 3 -23.91 0.27 59.35
C TRP A 3 -24.08 0.03 57.82
N TRP A 4 -25.28 0.18 57.31
CA TRP A 4 -25.66 -0.14 55.94
C TRP A 4 -25.69 1.03 54.96
N GLN A 5 -25.21 2.21 55.32
CA GLN A 5 -25.28 3.42 54.47
C GLN A 5 -23.94 3.81 53.83
N ARG A 6 -22.93 2.95 53.79
CA ARG A 6 -21.61 3.32 53.27
C ARG A 6 -21.19 2.62 51.96
N PHE A 7 -22.12 2.04 51.26
CA PHE A 7 -21.91 1.64 49.85
C PHE A 7 -22.71 2.55 48.96
N LYS A 8 -22.30 3.82 48.82
CA LYS A 8 -22.61 4.56 47.61
C LYS A 8 -21.81 3.90 46.48
N ARG A 9 -22.48 3.09 45.66
CA ARG A 9 -21.97 2.68 44.34
C ARG A 9 -21.56 3.95 43.64
N ALA A 10 -20.31 4.06 43.29
CA ALA A 10 -19.88 4.97 42.24
C ALA A 10 -20.59 4.51 40.96
N ASP A 11 -21.64 5.20 40.58
CA ASP A 11 -22.32 5.03 39.29
C ASP A 11 -21.41 5.55 38.18
N GLY A 12 -20.29 4.86 38.04
CA GLY A 12 -19.52 4.87 36.79
C GLY A 12 -20.14 3.86 35.83
N VAL A 13 -21.32 4.19 35.34
CA VAL A 13 -21.83 3.49 34.16
C VAL A 13 -20.81 3.74 33.04
N LYS A 14 -19.96 2.73 32.76
CA LYS A 14 -19.15 2.74 31.57
C LYS A 14 -20.12 2.87 30.41
N GLN A 15 -20.24 4.04 29.84
CA GLN A 15 -20.98 4.24 28.60
C GLN A 15 -20.24 3.44 27.52
N MET A 16 -20.81 2.31 27.16
CA MET A 16 -20.35 1.53 26.03
C MET A 16 -20.63 2.34 24.77
N THR A 17 -19.58 2.67 24.02
CA THR A 17 -19.74 3.37 22.76
C THR A 17 -20.62 2.54 21.82
N PRO A 18 -21.45 3.18 20.96
CA PRO A 18 -22.33 2.46 20.03
C PRO A 18 -21.60 1.41 19.16
N SER A 19 -20.35 1.64 18.83
CA SER A 19 -19.52 0.69 18.09
C SER A 19 -19.22 -0.58 18.88
N TYR A 20 -18.97 -0.49 20.19
CA TYR A 20 -18.72 -1.65 21.05
C TYR A 20 -19.96 -2.52 21.22
N ILE A 21 -21.13 -1.89 21.40
CA ILE A 21 -22.42 -2.57 21.49
C ILE A 21 -22.73 -3.28 20.16
N ARG A 22 -22.45 -2.65 19.03
CA ARG A 22 -22.65 -3.21 17.70
C ARG A 22 -21.78 -4.45 17.47
N THR A 23 -20.54 -4.44 17.90
CA THR A 23 -19.63 -5.59 17.82
C THR A 23 -20.11 -6.76 18.73
N MET A 24 -20.66 -6.48 19.89
CA MET A 24 -21.21 -7.53 20.79
C MET A 24 -22.49 -8.17 20.25
N LEU A 25 -23.38 -7.39 19.63
CA LEU A 25 -24.66 -7.87 19.11
C LEU A 25 -24.51 -8.63 17.78
N MET A 26 -23.41 -8.41 17.05
CA MET A 26 -23.13 -9.06 15.76
C MET A 26 -22.19 -10.26 15.86
N ARG A 27 -22.20 -10.97 16.99
CA ARG A 27 -21.49 -12.26 17.13
C ARG A 27 -21.99 -13.24 16.07
N GLY A 28 -21.17 -13.47 15.05
CA GLY A 28 -21.43 -14.45 13.99
C GLY A 28 -21.65 -13.88 12.59
N THR A 29 -21.81 -12.57 12.41
CA THR A 29 -21.80 -11.94 11.09
C THR A 29 -20.44 -11.27 10.84
N ALA A 30 -19.77 -11.68 9.77
CA ALA A 30 -18.56 -10.98 9.33
C ALA A 30 -18.93 -9.54 8.97
N HIS A 31 -18.43 -8.58 9.74
CA HIS A 31 -18.59 -7.16 9.43
C HIS A 31 -17.33 -6.69 8.70
N TRP A 32 -17.45 -6.53 7.39
CA TRP A 32 -16.39 -5.96 6.57
C TRP A 32 -16.43 -4.43 6.72
N SER A 33 -15.40 -3.85 7.30
CA SER A 33 -15.17 -2.40 7.22
C SER A 33 -14.63 -2.06 5.84
N ALA A 34 -15.00 -0.88 5.31
CA ALA A 34 -14.37 -0.36 4.10
C ALA A 34 -12.85 -0.26 4.32
N PHE A 35 -12.08 -0.59 3.29
CA PHE A 35 -10.64 -0.44 3.32
C PHE A 35 -10.28 1.05 3.44
N ASP A 36 -9.51 1.38 4.47
CA ASP A 36 -8.98 2.73 4.70
C ASP A 36 -7.46 2.63 4.88
N PHE A 37 -6.74 2.95 3.82
CA PHE A 37 -5.27 2.91 3.80
C PHE A 37 -4.65 3.79 4.89
N VAL A 38 -5.17 5.00 5.10
CA VAL A 38 -4.65 5.93 6.11
C VAL A 38 -4.83 5.37 7.51
N ALA A 39 -5.99 4.77 7.80
CA ALA A 39 -6.22 4.09 9.07
C ALA A 39 -5.29 2.88 9.25
N PHE A 40 -5.07 2.06 8.22
CA PHE A 40 -4.13 0.94 8.28
C PHE A 40 -2.70 1.38 8.52
N VAL A 41 -2.26 2.48 7.90
CA VAL A 41 -0.92 3.04 8.12
C VAL A 41 -0.80 3.62 9.53
N THR A 42 -1.77 4.41 9.99
CA THR A 42 -1.67 5.13 11.26
C THR A 42 -1.89 4.21 12.46
N GLU A 43 -2.92 3.38 12.43
CA GLU A 43 -3.29 2.51 13.56
C GLU A 43 -2.55 1.16 13.52
N GLY A 44 -2.41 0.59 12.33
CA GLY A 44 -1.77 -0.71 12.13
C GLY A 44 -0.25 -0.61 12.07
N TYR A 45 0.27 0.04 11.03
CA TYR A 45 1.70 0.05 10.76
C TYR A 45 2.49 0.94 11.75
N SER A 46 2.06 2.20 11.97
CA SER A 46 2.84 3.16 12.75
C SER A 46 2.72 2.96 14.26
N ARG A 47 1.59 2.46 14.75
CA ARG A 47 1.33 2.30 16.19
C ARG A 47 1.51 0.87 16.71
N ASN A 48 1.58 -0.11 15.83
CA ASN A 48 1.76 -1.50 16.24
C ASN A 48 3.18 -1.98 15.92
N PRO A 49 4.08 -2.10 16.92
CA PRO A 49 5.46 -2.49 16.71
C PRO A 49 5.61 -3.89 16.11
N THR A 50 4.69 -4.80 16.38
CA THR A 50 4.73 -6.16 15.82
C THR A 50 4.43 -6.15 14.33
N VAL A 51 3.38 -5.42 13.91
CA VAL A 51 3.02 -5.27 12.48
C VAL A 51 4.16 -4.57 11.73
N TYR A 52 4.68 -3.47 12.30
CA TYR A 52 5.82 -2.77 11.75
C TYR A 52 7.03 -3.70 11.56
N ALA A 53 7.40 -4.45 12.58
CA ALA A 53 8.55 -5.37 12.51
C ALA A 53 8.35 -6.47 11.46
N CYS A 54 7.16 -7.04 11.35
CA CYS A 54 6.85 -8.05 10.33
C CYS A 54 6.95 -7.50 8.91
N ILE A 55 6.39 -6.31 8.66
CA ILE A 55 6.45 -5.67 7.33
C ILE A 55 7.88 -5.25 7.01
N ALA A 56 8.57 -4.62 7.96
CA ALA A 56 9.95 -4.20 7.78
C ALA A 56 10.90 -5.38 7.48
N ALA A 57 10.74 -6.51 8.18
CA ALA A 57 11.52 -7.71 7.92
C ALA A 57 11.29 -8.28 6.51
N LYS A 58 10.03 -8.32 6.05
CA LYS A 58 9.70 -8.76 4.68
C LYS A 58 10.27 -7.80 3.64
N ALA A 59 10.10 -6.50 3.84
CA ALA A 59 10.57 -5.48 2.92
C ALA A 59 12.10 -5.50 2.81
N GLN A 60 12.80 -5.61 3.94
CA GLN A 60 14.25 -5.72 3.98
C GLN A 60 14.74 -6.98 3.28
N ALA A 61 14.16 -8.15 3.59
CA ALA A 61 14.54 -9.40 2.96
C ALA A 61 14.37 -9.37 1.43
N ALA A 62 13.29 -8.73 0.94
CA ALA A 62 13.05 -8.59 -0.50
C ALA A 62 14.00 -7.56 -1.15
N SER A 63 14.32 -6.47 -0.45
CA SER A 63 15.21 -5.42 -0.97
C SER A 63 16.67 -5.83 -1.05
N ASP A 64 17.09 -6.81 -0.24
CA ASP A 64 18.45 -7.33 -0.19
C ASP A 64 18.71 -8.43 -1.23
N LEU A 65 17.69 -8.88 -1.96
CA LEU A 65 17.85 -9.89 -2.99
C LEU A 65 18.69 -9.36 -4.17
N PRO A 66 19.77 -10.05 -4.53
CA PRO A 66 20.57 -9.67 -5.69
C PRO A 66 19.79 -9.96 -6.99
N ILE A 67 19.76 -8.99 -7.88
CA ILE A 67 19.17 -9.16 -9.22
C ILE A 67 20.32 -9.43 -10.20
N ILE A 68 20.25 -10.56 -10.88
CA ILE A 68 21.21 -10.98 -11.89
C ILE A 68 20.49 -11.11 -13.22
N LEU A 69 20.99 -10.45 -14.25
CA LEU A 69 20.53 -10.64 -15.63
C LEU A 69 21.41 -11.67 -16.30
N THR A 70 20.77 -12.69 -16.89
CA THR A 70 21.45 -13.75 -17.61
C THR A 70 20.99 -13.82 -19.07
N ASP A 71 21.82 -14.28 -19.97
CA ASP A 71 21.48 -14.61 -21.35
C ASP A 71 20.71 -15.94 -21.45
N ALA A 72 20.35 -16.34 -22.68
CA ALA A 72 19.64 -17.61 -22.93
C ALA A 72 20.47 -18.86 -22.58
N GLN A 73 21.77 -18.71 -22.40
CA GLN A 73 22.73 -19.75 -22.02
C GLN A 73 23.03 -19.75 -20.52
N GLY A 74 22.40 -18.85 -19.75
CA GLY A 74 22.57 -18.73 -18.31
C GLY A 74 23.83 -17.95 -17.88
N GLN A 75 24.54 -17.29 -18.82
CA GLN A 75 25.69 -16.48 -18.50
C GLN A 75 25.28 -15.09 -18.03
N PRO A 76 25.96 -14.53 -17.02
CA PRO A 76 25.61 -13.22 -16.49
C PRO A 76 25.92 -12.10 -17.51
N ILE A 77 24.99 -11.19 -17.70
CA ILE A 77 25.14 -10.01 -18.53
C ILE A 77 25.55 -8.83 -17.63
N GLU A 78 26.75 -8.31 -17.84
CA GLU A 78 27.31 -7.23 -17.00
C GLU A 78 26.84 -5.82 -17.44
N LYS A 79 26.49 -5.63 -18.70
CA LYS A 79 26.12 -4.32 -19.28
C LYS A 79 24.79 -4.41 -19.99
N HIS A 80 23.77 -3.79 -19.40
CA HIS A 80 22.45 -3.69 -20.00
C HIS A 80 21.70 -2.49 -19.41
N PRO A 81 20.91 -1.73 -20.18
CA PRO A 81 20.14 -0.58 -19.69
C PRO A 81 19.23 -0.91 -18.50
N LEU A 82 18.73 -2.13 -18.42
CA LEU A 82 17.91 -2.62 -17.31
C LEU A 82 18.72 -2.66 -16.02
N LEU A 83 20.00 -3.06 -16.06
CA LEU A 83 20.87 -3.09 -14.88
C LEU A 83 21.16 -1.66 -14.38
N ASP A 84 21.31 -0.71 -15.27
CA ASP A 84 21.51 0.71 -14.90
C ASP A 84 20.25 1.26 -14.22
N MET A 85 19.05 0.89 -14.71
CA MET A 85 17.79 1.25 -14.08
C MET A 85 17.63 0.58 -12.70
N ILE A 86 18.06 -0.66 -12.51
CA ILE A 86 18.04 -1.34 -11.22
C ILE A 86 19.04 -0.70 -10.24
N LYS A 87 20.24 -0.33 -10.70
CA LYS A 87 21.22 0.34 -9.85
C LYS A 87 20.72 1.69 -9.34
N GLN A 88 20.04 2.45 -10.19
CA GLN A 88 19.48 3.76 -9.87
C GLN A 88 18.12 3.95 -10.55
N PRO A 89 17.03 3.51 -9.89
CA PRO A 89 15.69 3.55 -10.47
C PRO A 89 15.15 4.96 -10.68
N ASN A 90 15.59 5.90 -9.85
CA ASN A 90 15.27 7.33 -9.98
C ASN A 90 16.35 8.18 -9.29
N ILE A 91 16.25 9.52 -9.39
CA ILE A 91 17.22 10.45 -8.81
C ILE A 91 17.17 10.55 -7.28
N TYR A 92 16.10 10.03 -6.64
CA TYR A 92 15.85 10.20 -5.20
C TYR A 92 16.14 8.94 -4.40
N GLN A 93 16.08 7.74 -5.02
CA GLN A 93 16.08 6.46 -4.33
C GLN A 93 17.04 5.46 -4.97
N SER A 94 17.63 4.61 -4.13
CA SER A 94 18.26 3.37 -4.58
C SER A 94 17.22 2.30 -4.85
N TRP A 95 17.61 1.21 -5.52
CA TRP A 95 16.76 0.04 -5.73
C TRP A 95 16.24 -0.55 -4.42
N SER A 96 17.11 -0.71 -3.44
CA SER A 96 16.72 -1.24 -2.13
C SER A 96 15.66 -0.37 -1.45
N SER A 97 15.80 0.96 -1.51
CA SER A 97 14.81 1.89 -0.96
C SER A 97 13.47 1.81 -1.70
N LEU A 98 13.49 1.76 -3.04
CA LEU A 98 12.29 1.61 -3.86
C LEU A 98 11.57 0.29 -3.55
N MET A 99 12.31 -0.82 -3.47
CA MET A 99 11.75 -2.14 -3.15
C MET A 99 11.17 -2.19 -1.75
N THR A 100 11.83 -1.58 -0.78
CA THR A 100 11.30 -1.48 0.60
C THR A 100 9.97 -0.76 0.63
N GLU A 101 9.83 0.34 -0.11
CA GLU A 101 8.58 1.09 -0.22
C GLU A 101 7.47 0.27 -0.91
N LEU A 102 7.78 -0.35 -2.07
CA LEU A 102 6.83 -1.16 -2.82
C LEU A 102 6.32 -2.36 -2.00
N ILE A 103 7.21 -3.10 -1.34
CA ILE A 103 6.83 -4.25 -0.52
C ILE A 103 6.03 -3.81 0.71
N SER A 104 6.38 -2.68 1.31
CA SER A 104 5.59 -2.12 2.43
C SER A 104 4.18 -1.75 1.98
N ASN A 105 4.02 -1.06 0.86
CA ASN A 105 2.73 -0.73 0.27
C ASN A 105 1.91 -1.99 -0.04
N TYR A 106 2.54 -3.00 -0.65
CA TYR A 106 1.91 -4.28 -0.94
C TYR A 106 1.44 -4.99 0.34
N CYS A 107 2.25 -5.02 1.40
CA CYS A 107 1.87 -5.65 2.66
C CYS A 107 0.75 -4.91 3.40
N ILE A 108 0.62 -3.59 3.21
CA ILE A 108 -0.39 -2.76 3.88
C ILE A 108 -1.70 -2.73 3.08
N ALA A 109 -1.61 -2.54 1.77
CA ALA A 109 -2.75 -2.27 0.90
C ALA A 109 -3.16 -3.46 0.03
N GLY A 110 -2.30 -4.46 -0.13
CA GLY A 110 -2.46 -5.49 -1.16
C GLY A 110 -2.04 -5.03 -2.55
N ASP A 111 -1.77 -3.74 -2.72
CA ASP A 111 -1.39 -3.11 -3.98
C ASP A 111 -0.10 -2.32 -3.84
N ALA A 112 0.78 -2.42 -4.83
CA ALA A 112 1.98 -1.60 -4.93
C ALA A 112 2.13 -1.04 -6.35
N PRO A 113 1.53 0.12 -6.62
CA PRO A 113 1.64 0.75 -7.92
C PRO A 113 2.99 1.42 -8.10
N MET A 114 3.55 1.25 -9.28
CA MET A 114 4.82 1.83 -9.70
C MET A 114 4.65 2.53 -11.04
N LEU A 115 5.04 3.79 -11.10
CA LEU A 115 5.01 4.60 -12.31
C LEU A 115 6.34 4.50 -13.04
N LYS A 116 6.28 4.28 -14.34
CA LYS A 116 7.40 4.31 -15.27
C LYS A 116 7.40 5.65 -16.01
N ILE A 117 8.43 6.45 -15.83
CA ILE A 117 8.58 7.74 -16.48
C ILE A 117 9.74 7.68 -17.47
N ALA A 118 9.52 8.16 -18.69
CA ALA A 118 10.60 8.37 -19.65
C ALA A 118 11.30 9.69 -19.34
N ALA A 119 12.54 9.62 -18.82
CA ALA A 119 13.40 10.76 -18.52
C ALA A 119 14.53 10.86 -19.57
N GLY A 120 14.23 11.44 -20.73
CA GLY A 120 15.15 11.50 -21.85
C GLY A 120 15.47 10.09 -22.41
N ARG A 121 16.73 9.66 -22.28
CA ARG A 121 17.17 8.30 -22.69
C ARG A 121 17.06 7.27 -21.57
N LYS A 122 16.73 7.67 -20.37
CA LYS A 122 16.57 6.78 -19.20
C LYS A 122 15.11 6.58 -18.89
N VAL A 123 14.82 5.46 -18.26
CA VAL A 123 13.52 5.17 -17.67
C VAL A 123 13.68 5.27 -16.17
N GLU A 124 12.83 6.04 -15.54
CA GLU A 124 12.75 6.15 -14.09
C GLU A 124 11.53 5.41 -13.55
N LEU A 125 11.69 4.81 -12.38
CA LEU A 125 10.65 4.09 -11.66
C LEU A 125 10.36 4.80 -10.35
N ILE A 126 9.09 5.09 -10.09
CA ILE A 126 8.64 5.81 -8.89
C ILE A 126 7.49 5.01 -8.27
N SER A 127 7.59 4.72 -6.97
CA SER A 127 6.47 4.15 -6.21
C SER A 127 5.37 5.20 -6.04
N LEU A 128 4.13 4.76 -6.19
CA LEU A 128 2.94 5.58 -5.94
C LEU A 128 2.22 5.06 -4.70
N ARG A 129 1.51 5.94 -4.02
CA ARG A 129 0.65 5.54 -2.90
C ARG A 129 -0.60 4.83 -3.43
N PRO A 130 -0.94 3.65 -2.91
CA PRO A 130 -2.06 2.85 -3.42
C PRO A 130 -3.42 3.55 -3.30
N ASP A 131 -3.65 4.29 -2.22
CA ASP A 131 -4.90 5.00 -1.94
C ASP A 131 -5.15 6.22 -2.83
N GLN A 132 -4.11 6.67 -3.53
CA GLN A 132 -4.16 7.85 -4.39
C GLN A 132 -4.28 7.50 -5.87
N LEU A 133 -4.19 6.21 -6.23
CA LEU A 133 -4.32 5.74 -7.59
C LEU A 133 -5.74 5.19 -7.83
N ILE A 134 -6.40 5.70 -8.85
CA ILE A 134 -7.75 5.29 -9.23
C ILE A 134 -7.76 4.90 -10.70
N ILE A 135 -8.39 3.77 -11.03
CA ILE A 135 -8.65 3.37 -12.41
C ILE A 135 -9.86 4.16 -12.89
N GLU A 136 -9.68 5.03 -13.90
CA GLU A 136 -10.78 5.86 -14.42
C GLU A 136 -11.55 5.15 -15.53
N THR A 137 -10.84 4.51 -16.43
CA THR A 137 -11.45 3.87 -17.59
C THR A 137 -10.84 2.50 -17.86
N TYR A 138 -11.69 1.62 -18.41
CA TYR A 138 -11.30 0.32 -18.89
C TYR A 138 -11.48 0.26 -20.40
N ASP A 139 -10.57 -0.42 -21.08
CA ASP A 139 -10.76 -0.76 -22.50
C ASP A 139 -11.92 -1.75 -22.64
N ARG A 140 -12.91 -1.39 -23.46
CA ARG A 140 -14.13 -2.20 -23.67
C ARG A 140 -13.87 -3.56 -24.30
N ALA A 141 -12.81 -3.68 -25.10
CA ALA A 141 -12.51 -4.91 -25.81
C ALA A 141 -11.78 -5.94 -24.93
N SER A 142 -10.84 -5.49 -24.12
CA SER A 142 -10.01 -6.34 -23.26
C SER A 142 -10.46 -6.41 -21.81
N GLY A 143 -11.26 -5.44 -21.34
CA GLY A 143 -11.60 -5.29 -19.93
C GLY A 143 -10.41 -4.87 -19.05
N LEU A 144 -9.29 -4.48 -19.65
CA LEU A 144 -8.10 -4.03 -18.96
C LEU A 144 -8.17 -2.52 -18.65
N PRO A 145 -7.55 -2.05 -17.55
CA PRO A 145 -7.40 -0.63 -17.30
C PRO A 145 -6.74 0.07 -18.48
N SER A 146 -7.26 1.23 -18.88
CA SER A 146 -6.71 2.04 -19.96
C SER A 146 -6.17 3.39 -19.48
N VAL A 147 -6.87 4.05 -18.56
CA VAL A 147 -6.44 5.32 -17.96
C VAL A 147 -6.53 5.22 -16.45
N MET A 148 -5.47 5.67 -15.79
CA MET A 148 -5.38 5.75 -14.35
C MET A 148 -5.15 7.20 -13.93
N ARG A 149 -5.79 7.60 -12.84
CA ARG A 149 -5.60 8.92 -12.24
C ARG A 149 -4.90 8.77 -10.89
N TYR A 150 -3.82 9.52 -10.74
CA TYR A 150 -3.14 9.67 -9.47
C TYR A 150 -3.42 11.06 -8.92
N SER A 151 -3.92 11.13 -7.69
CA SER A 151 -4.27 12.39 -7.01
C SER A 151 -3.43 12.52 -5.75
N SER A 152 -2.55 13.51 -5.71
CA SER A 152 -1.75 13.81 -4.52
C SER A 152 -2.09 15.20 -3.98
N THR A 153 -2.00 15.37 -2.68
CA THR A 153 -2.14 16.68 -2.03
C THR A 153 -0.76 17.24 -1.76
N ASP A 154 -0.50 18.44 -2.25
CA ASP A 154 0.76 19.13 -2.03
C ASP A 154 0.86 19.75 -0.61
N ALA A 155 2.01 20.34 -0.29
CA ALA A 155 2.24 21.00 1.00
C ALA A 155 1.28 22.17 1.29
N ASN A 156 0.65 22.73 0.26
CA ASN A 156 -0.33 23.83 0.36
C ASN A 156 -1.77 23.32 0.42
N GLN A 157 -1.98 22.01 0.62
CA GLN A 157 -3.29 21.33 0.60
C GLN A 157 -4.03 21.42 -0.73
N ALA A 158 -3.35 21.79 -1.81
CA ALA A 158 -3.92 21.73 -3.14
C ALA A 158 -3.84 20.30 -3.69
N THR A 159 -4.95 19.77 -4.17
CA THR A 159 -4.98 18.46 -4.81
C THR A 159 -4.52 18.59 -6.25
N VAL A 160 -3.39 17.95 -6.54
CA VAL A 160 -2.87 17.83 -7.90
C VAL A 160 -3.23 16.46 -8.44
N SER A 161 -3.98 16.43 -9.52
CA SER A 161 -4.35 15.18 -10.21
C SER A 161 -3.63 15.08 -11.55
N ARG A 162 -3.10 13.89 -11.83
CA ARG A 162 -2.49 13.55 -13.13
C ARG A 162 -3.07 12.26 -13.65
N GLN A 163 -3.31 12.23 -14.95
CA GLN A 163 -3.73 11.02 -15.65
C GLN A 163 -2.51 10.37 -16.30
N TYR A 164 -2.49 9.04 -16.27
CA TYR A 164 -1.46 8.20 -16.84
C TYR A 164 -2.11 7.13 -17.72
N ASP A 165 -1.46 6.77 -18.80
CA ASP A 165 -1.80 5.57 -19.56
C ASP A 165 -1.50 4.34 -18.70
N ALA A 166 -2.36 3.34 -18.75
CA ALA A 166 -2.14 2.09 -18.01
C ALA A 166 -0.81 1.38 -18.36
N LYS A 167 -0.22 1.67 -19.51
CA LYS A 167 1.12 1.17 -19.92
C LYS A 167 2.27 1.82 -19.15
N GLU A 168 2.02 2.97 -18.53
CA GLU A 168 3.00 3.70 -17.72
C GLU A 168 2.96 3.28 -16.26
N VAL A 169 1.89 2.61 -15.82
CA VAL A 169 1.72 2.19 -14.42
C VAL A 169 1.73 0.67 -14.33
N LEU A 170 2.69 0.15 -13.58
CA LEU A 170 2.74 -1.25 -13.19
C LEU A 170 2.16 -1.40 -11.79
N ILE A 171 1.18 -2.26 -11.59
CA ILE A 171 0.61 -2.54 -10.28
C ILE A 171 0.96 -3.98 -9.88
N TRP A 172 1.66 -4.15 -8.77
CA TRP A 172 1.72 -5.42 -8.08
C TRP A 172 0.48 -5.54 -7.23
N HIS A 173 -0.30 -6.54 -7.52
CA HIS A 173 -1.65 -6.68 -7.03
C HIS A 173 -1.84 -8.04 -6.37
N GLU A 174 -2.44 -8.07 -5.18
CA GLU A 174 -2.84 -9.31 -4.53
C GLU A 174 -4.14 -9.82 -5.17
N TYR A 175 -4.22 -11.14 -5.37
CA TYR A 175 -5.39 -11.74 -5.98
C TYR A 175 -6.63 -11.55 -5.11
N ASN A 176 -7.62 -10.84 -5.65
CA ASN A 176 -8.94 -10.70 -5.06
C ASN A 176 -9.97 -11.44 -5.95
N PRO A 177 -10.66 -12.48 -5.42
CA PRO A 177 -11.62 -13.25 -6.21
C PRO A 177 -12.90 -12.47 -6.57
N LEU A 178 -13.21 -11.39 -5.84
CA LEU A 178 -14.42 -10.59 -6.06
C LEU A 178 -14.18 -9.43 -7.01
N ASP A 179 -13.00 -8.86 -6.99
CA ASP A 179 -12.62 -7.74 -7.84
C ASP A 179 -11.15 -7.87 -8.23
N ARG A 180 -10.90 -8.11 -9.51
CA ARG A 180 -9.54 -8.32 -10.02
C ARG A 180 -8.64 -7.09 -9.89
N TRP A 181 -9.23 -5.91 -9.75
CA TRP A 181 -8.53 -4.64 -9.80
C TRP A 181 -8.61 -3.83 -8.49
N ARG A 182 -9.14 -4.45 -7.44
CA ARG A 182 -9.22 -3.90 -6.09
C ARG A 182 -8.86 -4.92 -5.03
#